data_16a6e1d0710a54ff923044d7f808f419
#
_entry.id   16a6e1d0710a54ff923044d7f808f419
#
_cell.length_a   1.000
_cell.length_b   1.000
_cell.length_c   1.000
_cell.angle_alpha   90.00
_cell.angle_beta   90.00
_cell.angle_gamma   90.00
#
_symmetry.space_group_name_H-M   'P 1'
#
loop_
_entity.id
_entity.type
_entity.pdbx_description
1 polymer ?
#
loop_
_entity_poly.entity_id
_entity_poly.type
_entity_poly.pdbx_seq_one_letter_code
_entity_poly.pdbx_strand_id
1 'polypeptide(L)'
;MVKEVGAPFEIKDDVELHDVGPTDLQIHMVASGICHSDEAIRRGDASLGYPVILGHEGAGIVEKVGSEVKNFKPGDHVILSFYSDGTCDNCLKGVPTQCRSYAKYNLSGVRADGDDHFTENGKHVSDMFNQSSFTTTTVVDQRNAVKVDSKLDLRKLGPLGCGYVTGSGTVFNTLKPKPGDTIAVFGTGAVGLAAMMAG
;
A
#
# COMPACT_ATOMS: atom_id res chain seq x y z
N MET A 1 10.68 11.41 1.46
CA MET A 1 11.78 10.43 1.62
C MET A 1 12.37 10.54 3.01
N VAL A 2 12.81 9.43 3.58
CA VAL A 2 13.59 9.35 4.84
C VAL A 2 14.96 8.83 4.49
N LYS A 3 16.02 9.58 4.84
CA LYS A 3 17.40 9.26 4.42
C LYS A 3 18.09 8.20 5.27
N GLU A 4 17.80 8.19 6.56
CA GLU A 4 18.39 7.29 7.56
C GLU A 4 17.47 7.15 8.77
N VAL A 5 17.76 6.23 9.65
CA VAL A 5 16.99 6.00 10.88
C VAL A 5 16.87 7.29 11.69
N GLY A 6 15.64 7.66 12.05
CA GLY A 6 15.33 8.84 12.86
C GLY A 6 15.35 10.16 12.11
N ALA A 7 15.78 10.20 10.84
CA ALA A 7 15.78 11.42 10.04
C ALA A 7 14.35 11.96 9.84
N PRO A 8 14.19 13.27 9.65
CA PRO A 8 12.89 13.85 9.28
C PRO A 8 12.46 13.40 7.87
N PHE A 9 11.18 13.53 7.58
CA PHE A 9 10.67 13.42 6.21
C PHE A 9 11.18 14.63 5.39
N GLU A 10 11.73 14.35 4.21
CA GLU A 10 12.15 15.36 3.24
C GLU A 10 11.30 15.26 1.99
N ILE A 11 10.88 16.42 1.44
CA ILE A 11 10.30 16.49 0.09
C ILE A 11 11.46 16.52 -0.89
N LYS A 12 11.39 15.70 -1.94
CA LYS A 12 12.41 15.54 -2.97
C LYS A 12 11.78 15.68 -4.34
N ASP A 13 12.42 16.44 -5.21
CA ASP A 13 11.97 16.70 -6.58
C ASP A 13 12.88 16.02 -7.62
N ASP A 14 13.97 15.39 -7.17
CA ASP A 14 15.04 14.79 -7.96
C ASP A 14 15.06 13.25 -7.88
N VAL A 15 13.94 12.65 -7.54
CA VAL A 15 13.77 11.18 -7.51
C VAL A 15 13.17 10.72 -8.84
N GLU A 16 13.83 9.77 -9.48
CA GLU A 16 13.37 9.13 -10.71
C GLU A 16 12.49 7.92 -10.38
N LEU A 17 11.37 7.79 -11.10
CA LEU A 17 10.42 6.71 -10.96
C LEU A 17 10.69 5.64 -12.03
N HIS A 18 10.54 4.37 -11.66
CA HIS A 18 10.61 3.24 -12.60
C HIS A 18 9.61 3.38 -13.76
N ASP A 19 9.98 2.89 -14.95
CA ASP A 19 9.10 2.84 -16.10
C ASP A 19 7.95 1.83 -15.90
N VAL A 20 6.83 2.06 -16.60
CA VAL A 20 5.65 1.21 -16.53
C VAL A 20 5.92 -0.13 -17.21
N GLY A 21 6.03 -1.19 -16.42
CA GLY A 21 6.17 -2.56 -16.90
C GLY A 21 4.86 -3.16 -17.45
N PRO A 22 4.91 -4.37 -18.02
CA PRO A 22 3.73 -4.97 -18.69
C PRO A 22 2.49 -5.12 -17.80
N THR A 23 2.65 -5.41 -16.52
CA THR A 23 1.54 -5.62 -15.56
C THR A 23 1.27 -4.41 -14.67
N ASP A 24 1.95 -3.30 -14.90
CA ASP A 24 1.96 -2.14 -14.02
C ASP A 24 0.88 -1.11 -14.35
N LEU A 25 0.59 -0.31 -13.35
CA LEU A 25 -0.23 0.90 -13.41
C LEU A 25 0.63 2.07 -12.95
N GLN A 26 0.70 3.14 -13.72
CA GLN A 26 1.16 4.44 -13.24
C GLN A 26 -0.03 5.18 -12.63
N ILE A 27 0.13 5.65 -11.41
CA ILE A 27 -0.96 6.25 -10.64
C ILE A 27 -0.55 7.63 -10.16
N HIS A 28 -1.36 8.64 -10.54
CA HIS A 28 -1.31 9.96 -9.93
C HIS A 28 -1.96 9.91 -8.54
N MET A 29 -1.19 10.20 -7.50
CA MET A 29 -1.66 10.13 -6.12
C MET A 29 -2.52 11.35 -5.78
N VAL A 30 -3.75 11.09 -5.33
CA VAL A 30 -4.70 12.12 -4.86
C VAL A 30 -4.58 12.31 -3.35
N ALA A 31 -4.37 11.21 -2.63
CA ALA A 31 -4.19 11.22 -1.19
C ALA A 31 -3.43 9.98 -0.71
N SER A 32 -2.80 10.11 0.44
CA SER A 32 -2.24 9.00 1.18
C SER A 32 -2.53 9.17 2.66
N GLY A 33 -2.97 8.10 3.31
CA GLY A 33 -3.03 8.04 4.77
C GLY A 33 -1.63 7.95 5.38
N ILE A 34 -1.52 8.32 6.66
CA ILE A 34 -0.31 8.17 7.46
C ILE A 34 -0.57 7.09 8.52
N CYS A 35 0.15 6.00 8.46
CA CYS A 35 0.03 4.89 9.38
C CYS A 35 1.18 4.88 10.39
N HIS A 36 0.95 4.26 11.55
CA HIS A 36 2.03 4.07 12.54
C HIS A 36 3.18 3.22 11.98
N SER A 37 2.94 2.37 10.98
CA SER A 37 3.99 1.59 10.31
C SER A 37 5.01 2.47 9.58
N ASP A 38 4.58 3.61 9.01
CA ASP A 38 5.50 4.58 8.39
C ASP A 38 6.45 5.17 9.43
N GLU A 39 5.91 5.52 10.59
CA GLU A 39 6.70 6.06 11.70
C GLU A 39 7.61 5.00 12.32
N ALA A 40 7.17 3.75 12.44
CA ALA A 40 7.98 2.65 12.93
C ALA A 40 9.22 2.41 12.05
N ILE A 41 9.05 2.45 10.72
CA ILE A 41 10.18 2.37 9.80
C ILE A 41 11.06 3.60 9.94
N ARG A 42 10.51 4.81 9.94
CA ARG A 42 11.29 6.04 10.12
C ARG A 42 12.16 6.01 11.38
N ARG A 43 11.65 5.46 12.48
CA ARG A 43 12.36 5.35 13.77
C ARG A 43 13.36 4.20 13.82
N GLY A 44 13.31 3.26 12.88
CA GLY A 44 14.15 2.08 12.85
C GLY A 44 13.62 0.89 13.67
N ASP A 45 12.36 0.93 14.10
CA ASP A 45 11.70 -0.21 14.77
C ASP A 45 11.46 -1.37 13.77
N ALA A 46 11.39 -1.05 12.47
CA ALA A 46 11.43 -1.96 11.33
C ALA A 46 12.29 -1.32 10.22
N SER A 47 12.83 -2.11 9.29
CA SER A 47 13.69 -1.59 8.22
C SER A 47 13.31 -2.17 6.86
N LEU A 48 13.33 -1.28 5.85
CA LEU A 48 13.23 -1.61 4.42
C LEU A 48 14.53 -1.25 3.67
N GLY A 49 15.58 -0.82 4.39
CA GLY A 49 16.73 -0.13 3.83
C GLY A 49 16.49 1.39 3.76
N TYR A 50 17.59 2.16 3.65
CA TYR A 50 17.56 3.62 3.51
C TYR A 50 18.50 4.07 2.39
N PRO A 51 18.20 5.17 1.67
CA PRO A 51 17.01 6.01 1.84
C PRO A 51 15.73 5.28 1.44
N VAL A 52 14.55 5.71 1.98
CA VAL A 52 13.27 5.05 1.71
C VAL A 52 12.15 6.08 1.45
N ILE A 53 11.27 5.77 0.50
CA ILE A 53 10.00 6.47 0.31
C ILE A 53 8.91 5.62 0.94
N LEU A 54 8.22 6.18 1.94
CA LEU A 54 7.17 5.52 2.70
C LEU A 54 5.78 5.77 2.10
N GLY A 55 4.75 5.39 2.85
CA GLY A 55 3.36 5.48 2.47
C GLY A 55 2.84 4.18 1.87
N HIS A 56 1.72 3.69 2.41
CA HIS A 56 1.10 2.44 1.98
C HIS A 56 -0.44 2.49 2.10
N GLU A 57 -0.98 3.67 2.25
CA GLU A 57 -2.41 3.96 2.28
C GLU A 57 -2.79 4.90 1.13
N GLY A 58 -2.41 4.52 -0.08
CA GLY A 58 -2.57 5.35 -1.27
C GLY A 58 -3.96 5.28 -1.88
N ALA A 59 -4.43 6.43 -2.38
CA ALA A 59 -5.59 6.53 -3.27
C ALA A 59 -5.27 7.48 -4.42
N GLY A 60 -5.59 7.10 -5.64
CA GLY A 60 -5.18 7.87 -6.82
C GLY A 60 -5.98 7.54 -8.09
N ILE A 61 -5.51 8.10 -9.18
CA ILE A 61 -6.11 7.95 -10.50
C ILE A 61 -5.08 7.31 -11.44
N VAL A 62 -5.47 6.28 -12.14
CA VAL A 62 -4.63 5.60 -13.14
C VAL A 62 -4.33 6.57 -14.28
N GLU A 63 -3.05 6.79 -14.57
CA GLU A 63 -2.60 7.63 -15.71
C GLU A 63 -2.18 6.78 -16.90
N LYS A 64 -1.45 5.67 -16.64
CA LYS A 64 -0.98 4.74 -17.68
C LYS A 64 -1.16 3.30 -17.20
N VAL A 65 -1.27 2.39 -18.16
CA VAL A 65 -1.37 0.95 -17.92
C VAL A 65 -0.37 0.20 -18.79
N GLY A 66 0.20 -0.86 -18.25
CA GLY A 66 1.08 -1.78 -18.97
C GLY A 66 0.33 -2.61 -20.01
N SER A 67 1.07 -3.20 -20.94
CA SER A 67 0.51 -3.93 -22.10
C SER A 67 -0.29 -5.18 -21.76
N GLU A 68 -0.07 -5.77 -20.58
CA GLU A 68 -0.78 -6.98 -20.10
C GLU A 68 -1.91 -6.65 -19.10
N VAL A 69 -2.12 -5.39 -18.77
CA VAL A 69 -3.20 -4.94 -17.89
C VAL A 69 -4.53 -5.00 -18.64
N LYS A 70 -5.51 -5.72 -18.10
CA LYS A 70 -6.83 -5.92 -18.72
C LYS A 70 -7.98 -5.25 -17.98
N ASN A 71 -7.84 -5.08 -16.67
CA ASN A 71 -8.95 -4.68 -15.80
C ASN A 71 -8.93 -3.19 -15.44
N PHE A 72 -7.89 -2.46 -15.84
CA PHE A 72 -7.73 -1.04 -15.57
C PHE A 72 -7.50 -0.25 -16.85
N LYS A 73 -7.84 1.03 -16.81
CA LYS A 73 -7.59 1.99 -17.88
C LYS A 73 -7.29 3.37 -17.28
N PRO A 74 -6.65 4.27 -18.04
CA PRO A 74 -6.51 5.66 -17.64
C PRO A 74 -7.84 6.29 -17.23
N GLY A 75 -7.83 7.05 -16.12
CA GLY A 75 -9.00 7.66 -15.51
C GLY A 75 -9.70 6.80 -14.45
N ASP A 76 -9.35 5.53 -14.28
CA ASP A 76 -9.91 4.72 -13.21
C ASP A 76 -9.43 5.21 -11.83
N HIS A 77 -10.37 5.32 -10.89
CA HIS A 77 -10.08 5.61 -9.49
C HIS A 77 -9.68 4.32 -8.76
N VAL A 78 -8.61 4.38 -7.99
CA VAL A 78 -8.06 3.22 -7.29
C VAL A 78 -7.65 3.55 -5.86
N ILE A 79 -7.72 2.54 -4.99
CA ILE A 79 -7.01 2.49 -3.71
C ILE A 79 -5.90 1.46 -3.81
N LEU A 80 -4.82 1.66 -3.08
CA LEU A 80 -3.66 0.79 -3.07
C LEU A 80 -3.60 -0.05 -1.80
N SER A 81 -3.06 -1.26 -1.92
CA SER A 81 -2.82 -2.16 -0.82
C SER A 81 -1.48 -2.87 -1.02
N PHE A 82 -1.21 -3.91 -0.26
CA PHE A 82 0.00 -4.71 -0.38
C PHE A 82 0.03 -5.55 -1.67
N TYR A 83 1.23 -5.94 -2.08
CA TYR A 83 1.43 -6.86 -3.20
C TYR A 83 1.26 -8.33 -2.76
N SER A 84 0.72 -9.16 -3.66
CA SER A 84 0.67 -10.61 -3.51
C SER A 84 1.05 -11.28 -4.84
N ASP A 85 1.71 -12.46 -4.80
CA ASP A 85 2.19 -13.12 -6.02
C ASP A 85 1.07 -13.68 -6.90
N GLY A 86 -0.13 -13.87 -6.36
CA GLY A 86 -1.29 -14.42 -7.07
C GLY A 86 -1.15 -15.90 -7.45
N THR A 87 -0.03 -16.54 -7.17
CA THR A 87 0.30 -17.89 -7.68
C THR A 87 0.51 -18.93 -6.59
N CYS A 88 0.87 -18.54 -5.37
CA CYS A 88 1.02 -19.50 -4.28
C CYS A 88 -0.35 -20.07 -3.87
N ASP A 89 -0.32 -21.20 -3.19
CA ASP A 89 -1.54 -21.93 -2.78
C ASP A 89 -2.49 -21.09 -1.91
N ASN A 90 -2.00 -20.16 -1.09
CA ASN A 90 -2.84 -19.24 -0.32
C ASN A 90 -3.53 -18.22 -1.23
N CYS A 91 -2.79 -17.64 -2.18
CA CYS A 91 -3.37 -16.71 -3.15
C CYS A 91 -4.43 -17.40 -4.02
N LEU A 92 -4.15 -18.61 -4.50
CA LEU A 92 -5.09 -19.40 -5.30
C LEU A 92 -6.36 -19.82 -4.52
N LYS A 93 -6.27 -19.92 -3.20
CA LYS A 93 -7.42 -20.14 -2.31
C LYS A 93 -8.22 -18.86 -2.00
N GLY A 94 -7.80 -17.70 -2.56
CA GLY A 94 -8.46 -16.42 -2.31
C GLY A 94 -8.06 -15.75 -0.97
N VAL A 95 -6.91 -16.12 -0.40
CA VAL A 95 -6.38 -15.53 0.84
C VAL A 95 -5.03 -14.85 0.57
N PRO A 96 -4.98 -13.78 -0.25
CA PRO A 96 -3.73 -13.10 -0.63
C PRO A 96 -3.03 -12.44 0.57
N THR A 97 -3.75 -12.12 1.65
CA THR A 97 -3.19 -11.62 2.91
C THR A 97 -2.23 -12.60 3.58
N GLN A 98 -2.30 -13.88 3.21
CA GLN A 98 -1.40 -14.94 3.67
C GLN A 98 -0.47 -15.41 2.55
N CYS A 99 -0.19 -14.55 1.58
CA CYS A 99 0.77 -14.86 0.52
C CYS A 99 2.09 -15.34 1.12
N ARG A 100 2.60 -16.49 0.65
CA ARG A 100 3.86 -17.06 1.16
C ARG A 100 5.06 -16.16 0.91
N SER A 101 4.99 -15.37 -0.14
CA SER A 101 6.04 -14.43 -0.53
C SER A 101 5.80 -13.01 0.01
N TYR A 102 4.86 -12.83 0.96
CA TYR A 102 4.46 -11.52 1.47
C TYR A 102 5.66 -10.67 1.92
N ALA A 103 6.49 -11.20 2.82
CA ALA A 103 7.64 -10.47 3.34
C ALA A 103 8.66 -10.14 2.24
N LYS A 104 8.91 -11.07 1.32
CA LYS A 104 9.81 -10.86 0.19
C LYS A 104 9.39 -9.68 -0.68
N TYR A 105 8.11 -9.53 -0.94
CA TYR A 105 7.62 -8.49 -1.86
C TYR A 105 7.27 -7.17 -1.20
N ASN A 106 6.88 -7.20 0.08
CA ASN A 106 6.40 -5.98 0.73
C ASN A 106 7.39 -5.39 1.72
N LEU A 107 8.39 -6.15 2.15
CA LEU A 107 9.34 -5.75 3.19
C LEU A 107 10.81 -5.83 2.75
N SER A 108 11.07 -5.92 1.45
CA SER A 108 12.43 -5.97 0.91
C SER A 108 12.99 -4.60 0.53
N GLY A 109 12.14 -3.60 0.36
CA GLY A 109 12.52 -2.27 -0.11
C GLY A 109 12.74 -2.19 -1.62
N VAL A 110 12.49 -3.27 -2.37
CA VAL A 110 12.60 -3.34 -3.83
C VAL A 110 11.31 -3.86 -4.45
N ARG A 111 11.09 -3.57 -5.72
CA ARG A 111 9.94 -4.08 -6.47
C ARG A 111 9.89 -5.60 -6.51
N ALA A 112 8.71 -6.14 -6.77
CA ALA A 112 8.48 -7.58 -6.86
C ALA A 112 9.25 -8.25 -8.02
N ASP A 113 9.56 -7.52 -9.09
CA ASP A 113 10.40 -7.92 -10.20
C ASP A 113 11.91 -7.88 -9.88
N GLY A 114 12.28 -7.23 -8.79
CA GLY A 114 13.66 -7.06 -8.32
C GLY A 114 14.32 -5.77 -8.82
N ASP A 115 13.61 -4.95 -9.59
CA ASP A 115 14.09 -3.67 -10.06
C ASP A 115 13.90 -2.56 -9.01
N ASP A 116 14.60 -1.45 -9.18
CA ASP A 116 14.45 -0.28 -8.34
C ASP A 116 13.12 0.43 -8.65
N HIS A 117 12.30 0.64 -7.63
CA HIS A 117 11.07 1.42 -7.77
C HIS A 117 11.38 2.90 -7.98
N PHE A 118 12.37 3.37 -7.24
CA PHE A 118 12.86 4.75 -7.29
C PHE A 118 14.37 4.77 -7.29
N THR A 119 14.94 5.79 -7.98
CA THR A 119 16.36 6.10 -7.87
C THR A 119 16.58 7.59 -7.60
N GLU A 120 17.62 7.91 -6.85
CA GLU A 120 18.10 9.28 -6.64
C GLU A 120 19.55 9.33 -7.14
N ASN A 121 19.82 10.11 -8.21
CA ASN A 121 21.14 10.17 -8.86
C ASN A 121 21.67 8.77 -9.26
N GLY A 122 20.82 7.91 -9.78
CA GLY A 122 21.14 6.55 -10.20
C GLY A 122 21.41 5.57 -9.04
N LYS A 123 21.08 5.94 -7.80
CA LYS A 123 21.20 5.07 -6.63
C LYS A 123 19.83 4.62 -6.17
N HIS A 124 19.75 3.38 -5.73
CA HIS A 124 18.56 2.77 -5.18
C HIS A 124 17.94 3.60 -4.04
N VAL A 125 16.63 3.77 -4.08
CA VAL A 125 15.79 4.29 -3.01
C VAL A 125 14.74 3.24 -2.67
N SER A 126 14.75 2.75 -1.45
CA SER A 126 13.85 1.68 -1.00
C SER A 126 12.39 2.09 -1.08
N ASP A 127 11.54 1.12 -1.40
CA ASP A 127 10.09 1.30 -1.41
C ASP A 127 9.40 0.66 -0.19
N MET A 128 8.11 0.97 -0.05
CA MET A 128 7.22 0.36 0.92
C MET A 128 6.03 -0.28 0.23
N PHE A 129 5.88 -1.60 0.39
CA PHE A 129 4.76 -2.42 -0.10
C PHE A 129 4.55 -2.38 -1.62
N ASN A 130 5.62 -2.14 -2.39
CA ASN A 130 5.54 -1.92 -3.84
C ASN A 130 4.55 -0.80 -4.20
N GLN A 131 4.42 0.24 -3.38
CA GLN A 131 3.53 1.37 -3.66
C GLN A 131 4.11 2.75 -3.29
N SER A 132 4.72 2.90 -2.11
CA SER A 132 5.34 4.18 -1.67
C SER A 132 4.48 5.40 -1.94
N SER A 133 3.29 5.44 -1.34
CA SER A 133 2.26 6.46 -1.67
C SER A 133 2.58 7.89 -1.21
N PHE A 134 3.70 8.14 -0.51
CA PHE A 134 4.15 9.51 -0.21
C PHE A 134 4.91 10.12 -1.39
N THR A 135 4.32 10.01 -2.57
CA THR A 135 4.79 10.56 -3.85
C THR A 135 3.66 11.23 -4.59
N THR A 136 3.97 12.05 -5.60
CA THR A 136 2.95 12.59 -6.52
C THR A 136 2.49 11.55 -7.54
N THR A 137 3.40 10.65 -7.92
CA THR A 137 3.15 9.57 -8.87
C THR A 137 3.90 8.33 -8.42
N THR A 138 3.26 7.17 -8.53
CA THR A 138 3.88 5.85 -8.27
C THR A 138 3.57 4.88 -9.40
N VAL A 139 4.39 3.84 -9.55
CA VAL A 139 4.13 2.70 -10.46
C VAL A 139 3.95 1.45 -9.61
N VAL A 140 2.81 0.80 -9.73
CA VAL A 140 2.46 -0.39 -8.95
C VAL A 140 2.00 -1.52 -9.87
N ASP A 141 2.23 -2.76 -9.49
CA ASP A 141 1.60 -3.89 -10.17
C ASP A 141 0.06 -3.80 -9.99
N GLN A 142 -0.71 -4.19 -11.02
CA GLN A 142 -2.17 -4.15 -10.99
C GLN A 142 -2.78 -4.90 -9.78
N ARG A 143 -2.07 -5.85 -9.17
CA ARG A 143 -2.49 -6.58 -7.96
C ARG A 143 -2.45 -5.75 -6.68
N ASN A 144 -1.70 -4.65 -6.67
CA ASN A 144 -1.72 -3.69 -5.57
C ASN A 144 -2.96 -2.79 -5.58
N ALA A 145 -3.68 -2.72 -6.70
CA ALA A 145 -4.74 -1.74 -6.90
C ALA A 145 -6.13 -2.37 -6.85
N VAL A 146 -7.06 -1.67 -6.23
CA VAL A 146 -8.49 -1.99 -6.22
C VAL A 146 -9.26 -0.81 -6.82
N LYS A 147 -10.01 -1.08 -7.89
CA LYS A 147 -10.86 -0.07 -8.53
C LYS A 147 -12.03 0.29 -7.63
N VAL A 148 -12.30 1.58 -7.53
CA VAL A 148 -13.43 2.15 -6.79
C VAL A 148 -14.31 3.00 -7.69
N ASP A 149 -15.56 3.25 -7.27
CA ASP A 149 -16.47 4.13 -8.01
C ASP A 149 -15.87 5.55 -8.07
N SER A 150 -15.83 6.11 -9.27
CA SER A 150 -15.29 7.46 -9.53
C SER A 150 -16.06 8.60 -8.84
N LYS A 151 -17.26 8.32 -8.33
CA LYS A 151 -18.04 9.28 -7.52
C LYS A 151 -17.55 9.40 -6.09
N LEU A 152 -16.72 8.45 -5.61
CA LEU A 152 -16.20 8.47 -4.26
C LEU A 152 -15.07 9.48 -4.13
N ASP A 153 -15.01 10.16 -2.99
CA ASP A 153 -13.95 11.12 -2.68
C ASP A 153 -12.65 10.40 -2.29
N LEU A 154 -11.73 10.26 -3.24
CA LEU A 154 -10.44 9.59 -3.06
C LEU A 154 -9.65 10.14 -1.85
N ARG A 155 -9.83 11.41 -1.48
CA ARG A 155 -9.14 12.01 -0.33
C ARG A 155 -9.45 11.33 1.01
N LYS A 156 -10.51 10.53 1.06
CA LYS A 156 -10.97 9.80 2.25
C LYS A 156 -10.69 8.30 2.19
N LEU A 157 -10.27 7.78 1.04
CA LEU A 157 -10.23 6.35 0.79
C LEU A 157 -8.87 5.70 1.06
N GLY A 158 -7.78 6.46 1.14
CA GLY A 158 -6.43 5.90 1.33
C GLY A 158 -6.35 4.86 2.45
N PRO A 159 -6.84 5.12 3.67
CA PRO A 159 -6.78 4.17 4.78
C PRO A 159 -7.55 2.85 4.56
N LEU A 160 -8.41 2.75 3.53
CA LEU A 160 -9.08 1.48 3.20
C LEU A 160 -8.07 0.37 2.84
N GLY A 161 -6.94 0.72 2.25
CA GLY A 161 -5.88 -0.24 1.89
C GLY A 161 -5.11 -0.84 3.08
N CYS A 162 -5.22 -0.25 4.26
CA CYS A 162 -4.49 -0.69 5.46
C CYS A 162 -5.36 -0.62 6.72
N GLY A 163 -5.49 0.56 7.33
CA GLY A 163 -6.08 0.70 8.66
C GLY A 163 -7.53 0.21 8.73
N TYR A 164 -8.36 0.55 7.74
CA TYR A 164 -9.77 0.17 7.73
C TYR A 164 -9.95 -1.33 7.49
N VAL A 165 -9.26 -1.90 6.49
CA VAL A 165 -9.34 -3.34 6.22
C VAL A 165 -8.77 -4.17 7.39
N THR A 166 -7.77 -3.66 8.10
CA THR A 166 -7.19 -4.30 9.29
C THR A 166 -8.22 -4.40 10.42
N GLY A 167 -8.87 -3.28 10.75
CA GLY A 167 -9.87 -3.25 11.83
C GLY A 167 -11.10 -4.07 11.51
N SER A 168 -11.72 -3.84 10.36
CA SER A 168 -12.92 -4.58 9.93
C SER A 168 -12.62 -6.07 9.69
N GLY A 169 -11.50 -6.38 9.07
CA GLY A 169 -11.08 -7.77 8.83
C GLY A 169 -10.81 -8.55 10.12
N THR A 170 -10.32 -7.90 11.16
CA THR A 170 -10.17 -8.49 12.50
C THR A 170 -11.53 -8.95 13.04
N VAL A 171 -12.57 -8.10 12.91
CA VAL A 171 -13.91 -8.44 13.36
C VAL A 171 -14.52 -9.55 12.48
N PHE A 172 -14.55 -9.35 11.16
CA PHE A 172 -15.25 -10.27 10.25
C PHE A 172 -14.56 -11.63 10.11
N ASN A 173 -13.22 -11.67 10.12
CA ASN A 173 -12.48 -12.88 9.77
C ASN A 173 -11.88 -13.60 11.00
N THR A 174 -11.59 -12.88 12.08
CA THR A 174 -10.92 -13.44 13.26
C THR A 174 -11.89 -13.59 14.44
N LEU A 175 -12.50 -12.49 14.89
CA LEU A 175 -13.38 -12.50 16.06
C LEU A 175 -14.71 -13.19 15.75
N LYS A 176 -15.34 -12.86 14.61
CA LYS A 176 -16.62 -13.43 14.14
C LYS A 176 -17.70 -13.37 15.22
N PRO A 177 -17.98 -12.20 15.82
CA PRO A 177 -18.95 -12.07 16.90
C PRO A 177 -20.33 -12.48 16.42
N LYS A 178 -21.12 -13.02 17.35
CA LYS A 178 -22.51 -13.39 17.14
C LYS A 178 -23.44 -12.35 17.79
N PRO A 179 -24.70 -12.25 17.36
CA PRO A 179 -25.68 -11.39 18.02
C PRO A 179 -25.72 -11.66 19.54
N GLY A 180 -25.51 -10.61 20.33
CA GLY A 180 -25.45 -10.66 21.79
C GLY A 180 -24.02 -10.73 22.38
N ASP A 181 -23.01 -10.91 21.56
CA ASP A 181 -21.61 -10.82 22.00
C ASP A 181 -21.22 -9.37 22.32
N THR A 182 -20.23 -9.19 23.17
CA THR A 182 -19.66 -7.89 23.51
C THR A 182 -18.23 -7.80 22.98
N ILE A 183 -17.90 -6.70 22.27
CA ILE A 183 -16.56 -6.41 21.78
C ILE A 183 -16.01 -5.22 22.56
N ALA A 184 -14.79 -5.36 23.10
CA ALA A 184 -14.03 -4.24 23.68
C ALA A 184 -12.94 -3.81 22.70
N VAL A 185 -12.92 -2.52 22.36
CA VAL A 185 -11.93 -1.93 21.46
C VAL A 185 -11.07 -0.94 22.24
N PHE A 186 -9.76 -1.17 22.28
CA PHE A 186 -8.79 -0.28 22.92
C PHE A 186 -8.11 0.57 21.85
N GLY A 187 -8.38 1.87 21.85
CA GLY A 187 -7.89 2.86 20.89
C GLY A 187 -8.92 3.24 19.81
N THR A 188 -8.87 4.51 19.42
CA THR A 188 -9.83 5.14 18.48
C THR A 188 -9.15 5.70 17.24
N GLY A 189 -8.03 5.11 16.82
CA GLY A 189 -7.41 5.36 15.51
C GLY A 189 -8.19 4.64 14.40
N ALA A 190 -7.69 4.72 13.16
CA ALA A 190 -8.35 4.13 11.98
C ALA A 190 -8.73 2.65 12.17
N VAL A 191 -7.82 1.84 12.73
CA VAL A 191 -8.07 0.40 12.99
C VAL A 191 -9.17 0.20 14.03
N GLY A 192 -9.12 0.92 15.16
CA GLY A 192 -10.11 0.78 16.22
C GLY A 192 -11.50 1.25 15.81
N LEU A 193 -11.59 2.39 15.11
CA LEU A 193 -12.86 2.90 14.57
C LEU A 193 -13.44 1.93 13.53
N ALA A 194 -12.63 1.38 12.64
CA ALA A 194 -13.08 0.39 11.67
C ALA A 194 -13.57 -0.90 12.34
N ALA A 195 -12.89 -1.35 13.42
CA ALA A 195 -13.36 -2.49 14.21
C ALA A 195 -14.71 -2.21 14.88
N MET A 196 -14.91 -1.02 15.46
CA MET A 196 -16.19 -0.62 16.04
C MET A 196 -17.33 -0.55 15.01
N MET A 197 -17.02 -0.11 13.78
CA MET A 197 -18.02 -0.04 12.71
C MET A 197 -18.40 -1.42 12.17
N ALA A 198 -17.52 -2.40 12.31
CA ALA A 198 -17.71 -3.76 11.82
C ALA A 198 -18.38 -4.69 12.84
N GLY A 199 -18.38 -4.34 14.14
CA GLY A 199 -19.00 -5.10 15.24
C GLY A 199 -20.42 -4.64 15.49
#